data_c25932a8297cadc6a6736a2b4e79f05a
#
_entry.id   c25932a8297cadc6a6736a2b4e79f05a
#
_cell.length_a   1.000
_cell.length_b   1.000
_cell.length_c   1.000
_cell.angle_alpha   90.00
_cell.angle_beta   90.00
_cell.angle_gamma   90.00
#
_symmetry.space_group_name_H-M   'P 1'
#
loop_
_entity.id
_entity.type
_entity.pdbx_description
1 polymer ?
#
loop_
_entity_poly.entity_id
_entity_poly.type
_entity_poly.pdbx_seq_one_letter_code
_entity_poly.pdbx_strand_id
1 'polypeptide(L)'
;MGFINSRIIFIESEKKVKVSHNTVSLKEVKVENDPLWTGIKVIDFFAPLQKGFKMGLLGGAGVGKTVLIKELIHNIYASSNSNAVFVGAGERSREGRELYDDMKSSNLLDKMTMVYGQMGDNPVSRSKSVATGLRMAEYLRDEKGQDVLVFIDNIYRFIQAKAEISTDLKELLIENGYPANMAGEVSDIEERINSTDKGSITSFQAIYIPADDLTDDAVQTVMSYMDGQIVLDRKIAELGLYPAINVFKSTSKLIDKDKIGERHFSLVERVLANLTRYEELEEIIAVLGIEELSEEDKLVFYRSRKLRNYFSQPMFVAEAFTNIKGVFVDIEDVLNDVENILNGKYDNIDESKFRYIGKCDGQEWNKG
;
A
#
# COMPACT_ATOMS: atom_id res chain seq x y z
N MET A 1 -18.52 15.19 8.74
CA MET A 1 -17.75 15.21 7.48
C MET A 1 -17.14 16.58 7.32
N GLY A 2 -15.81 16.70 7.27
CA GLY A 2 -15.15 18.00 7.17
C GLY A 2 -14.11 17.99 6.07
N PHE A 3 -14.21 18.94 5.15
CA PHE A 3 -13.12 19.28 4.25
C PHE A 3 -12.36 20.45 4.86
N ILE A 4 -11.05 20.30 5.06
CA ILE A 4 -10.18 21.43 5.38
C ILE A 4 -9.54 21.85 4.08
N ASN A 5 -10.10 22.90 3.49
CA ASN A 5 -9.50 23.63 2.38
C ASN A 5 -9.00 24.97 2.91
N SER A 6 -8.05 25.62 2.23
CA SER A 6 -7.59 27.00 2.54
C SER A 6 -8.72 28.03 2.62
N ARG A 7 -9.89 27.72 2.11
CA ARG A 7 -11.13 28.42 2.39
C ARG A 7 -11.76 27.76 3.60
N ILE A 8 -11.77 28.48 4.73
CA ILE A 8 -12.35 28.07 6.00
C ILE A 8 -13.78 27.55 5.76
N ILE A 9 -13.95 26.23 5.76
CA ILE A 9 -15.26 25.61 5.89
C ILE A 9 -15.48 25.48 7.39
N PHE A 10 -16.40 26.26 7.94
CA PHE A 10 -16.78 26.11 9.34
C PHE A 10 -17.54 24.79 9.49
N ILE A 11 -16.89 23.85 10.18
CA ILE A 11 -17.58 22.68 10.70
C ILE A 11 -18.13 23.10 12.05
N GLU A 12 -19.45 23.15 12.18
CA GLU A 12 -20.07 23.28 13.49
C GLU A 12 -19.81 22.03 14.29
N SER A 13 -18.91 22.12 15.24
CA SER A 13 -18.58 21.05 16.18
C SER A 13 -18.46 21.62 17.56
N GLU A 14 -19.09 20.96 18.52
CA GLU A 14 -19.00 21.32 19.94
C GLU A 14 -17.60 21.06 20.51
N LYS A 15 -16.85 20.07 19.97
CA LYS A 15 -15.53 19.69 20.45
C LYS A 15 -14.42 20.25 19.54
N LYS A 16 -13.53 21.04 20.12
CA LYS A 16 -12.33 21.56 19.48
C LYS A 16 -11.09 20.96 20.15
N VAL A 17 -10.16 20.47 19.37
CA VAL A 17 -8.89 19.91 19.85
C VAL A 17 -7.70 20.58 19.15
N LYS A 18 -6.57 20.68 19.83
CA LYS A 18 -5.33 21.18 19.21
C LYS A 18 -4.84 20.20 18.16
N VAL A 19 -4.35 20.69 17.03
CA VAL A 19 -3.75 19.86 15.96
C VAL A 19 -2.42 19.28 16.41
N SER A 20 -1.61 20.08 17.15
CA SER A 20 -0.42 19.58 17.80
C SER A 20 -0.80 18.66 18.95
N HIS A 21 -0.23 17.49 18.98
CA HIS A 21 -0.43 16.51 20.06
C HIS A 21 0.94 16.04 20.55
N ASN A 22 1.04 15.75 21.82
CA ASN A 22 2.25 15.09 22.33
C ASN A 22 2.27 13.65 21.79
N THR A 23 3.46 13.16 21.47
CA THR A 23 3.66 11.76 21.14
C THR A 23 3.15 10.87 22.26
N VAL A 24 2.60 9.72 21.90
CA VAL A 24 2.14 8.73 22.89
C VAL A 24 3.32 8.30 23.76
N SER A 25 3.08 8.20 25.07
CA SER A 25 4.13 7.72 25.99
C SER A 25 4.56 6.31 25.60
N LEU A 26 5.85 6.01 25.67
CA LEU A 26 6.38 4.65 25.40
C LEU A 26 5.67 3.55 26.20
N LYS A 27 5.12 3.89 27.39
CA LYS A 27 4.36 2.96 28.23
C LYS A 27 2.97 2.64 27.67
N GLU A 28 2.43 3.49 26.81
CA GLU A 28 1.10 3.33 26.20
C GLU A 28 1.16 2.71 24.81
N VAL A 29 2.37 2.67 24.20
CA VAL A 29 2.57 2.02 22.89
C VAL A 29 2.46 0.52 23.06
N LYS A 30 1.57 -0.09 22.28
CA LYS A 30 1.37 -1.54 22.21
C LYS A 30 1.98 -2.07 20.92
N VAL A 31 2.71 -3.16 21.03
CA VAL A 31 3.15 -3.92 19.86
C VAL A 31 2.06 -4.95 19.56
N GLU A 32 1.35 -4.77 18.47
CA GLU A 32 0.36 -5.73 18.00
C GLU A 32 1.07 -6.92 17.35
N ASN A 33 0.41 -8.08 17.37
CA ASN A 33 0.89 -9.28 16.68
C ASN A 33 -0.14 -9.81 15.67
N ASP A 34 -1.31 -9.18 15.60
CA ASP A 34 -2.39 -9.64 14.74
C ASP A 34 -2.16 -9.18 13.28
N PRO A 35 -2.07 -10.11 12.32
CA PRO A 35 -2.01 -9.78 10.92
C PRO A 35 -3.26 -9.03 10.47
N LEU A 36 -3.09 -8.10 9.54
CA LEU A 36 -4.17 -7.38 8.88
C LEU A 36 -4.24 -7.83 7.42
N TRP A 37 -5.13 -8.77 7.13
CA TRP A 37 -5.28 -9.31 5.78
C TRP A 37 -6.07 -8.36 4.90
N THR A 38 -5.51 -8.05 3.74
CA THR A 38 -6.10 -7.13 2.76
C THR A 38 -7.03 -7.84 1.77
N GLY A 39 -6.98 -9.16 1.69
CA GLY A 39 -7.67 -9.95 0.68
C GLY A 39 -7.10 -9.79 -0.73
N ILE A 40 -5.96 -9.11 -0.86
CA ILE A 40 -5.21 -8.94 -2.10
C ILE A 40 -4.03 -9.91 -2.09
N LYS A 41 -4.14 -10.98 -2.88
CA LYS A 41 -3.20 -12.11 -2.87
C LYS A 41 -1.73 -11.72 -2.83
N VAL A 42 -1.31 -10.84 -3.74
CA VAL A 42 0.09 -10.45 -3.87
C VAL A 42 0.59 -9.63 -2.67
N ILE A 43 -0.27 -8.86 -2.02
CA ILE A 43 0.09 -8.10 -0.81
C ILE A 43 0.18 -9.05 0.37
N ASP A 44 -0.87 -9.80 0.63
CA ASP A 44 -0.95 -10.69 1.78
C ASP A 44 0.12 -11.78 1.74
N PHE A 45 0.57 -12.18 0.54
CA PHE A 45 1.61 -13.17 0.36
C PHE A 45 3.04 -12.62 0.50
N PHE A 46 3.38 -11.49 -0.16
CA PHE A 46 4.75 -10.96 -0.22
C PHE A 46 5.04 -9.78 0.70
N ALA A 47 4.03 -9.01 1.06
CA ALA A 47 4.15 -7.81 1.90
C ALA A 47 3.00 -7.73 2.90
N PRO A 48 2.75 -8.79 3.71
CA PRO A 48 1.65 -8.83 4.66
C PRO A 48 1.74 -7.70 5.67
N LEU A 49 0.58 -7.29 6.15
CA LEU A 49 0.43 -6.19 7.10
C LEU A 49 0.09 -6.69 8.48
N GLN A 50 0.37 -5.83 9.44
CA GLN A 50 -0.02 -5.96 10.83
C GLN A 50 -0.66 -4.66 11.30
N LYS A 51 -1.55 -4.71 12.27
CA LYS A 51 -2.08 -3.50 12.90
C LYS A 51 -0.95 -2.65 13.46
N GLY A 52 -1.03 -1.35 13.23
CA GLY A 52 0.01 -0.40 13.65
C GLY A 52 1.19 -0.25 12.69
N PHE A 53 1.25 -1.00 11.57
CA PHE A 53 2.32 -0.91 10.59
C PHE A 53 2.23 0.37 9.76
N LYS A 54 3.41 0.79 9.32
CA LYS A 54 3.61 1.89 8.37
C LYS A 54 4.09 1.29 7.05
N MET A 55 3.23 1.35 6.03
CA MET A 55 3.52 0.77 4.72
C MET A 55 3.79 1.87 3.69
N GLY A 56 4.96 1.84 3.09
CA GLY A 56 5.29 2.69 1.97
C GLY A 56 4.65 2.19 0.68
N LEU A 57 3.95 3.06 -0.07
CA LEU A 57 3.46 2.78 -1.41
C LEU A 57 4.34 3.52 -2.43
N LEU A 58 5.23 2.79 -3.08
CA LEU A 58 6.16 3.33 -4.05
C LEU A 58 5.68 3.04 -5.47
N GLY A 59 5.91 3.97 -6.37
CA GLY A 59 5.58 3.77 -7.79
C GLY A 59 5.39 5.08 -8.54
N GLY A 60 5.64 5.04 -9.82
CA GLY A 60 5.47 6.17 -10.72
C GLY A 60 3.99 6.54 -10.96
N ALA A 61 3.77 7.51 -11.83
CA ALA A 61 2.42 7.87 -12.26
C ALA A 61 1.81 6.78 -13.16
N GLY A 62 0.50 6.54 -13.03
CA GLY A 62 -0.25 5.67 -13.94
C GLY A 62 -0.10 4.16 -13.70
N VAL A 63 0.53 3.73 -12.62
CA VAL A 63 0.70 2.29 -12.29
C VAL A 63 -0.44 1.71 -11.42
N GLY A 64 -1.49 2.48 -11.17
CA GLY A 64 -2.66 2.01 -10.40
C GLY A 64 -2.62 2.28 -8.90
N LYS A 65 -1.76 3.20 -8.42
CA LYS A 65 -1.65 3.55 -6.99
C LYS A 65 -3.01 3.92 -6.37
N THR A 66 -3.73 4.85 -6.98
CA THR A 66 -5.06 5.30 -6.49
C THR A 66 -6.08 4.17 -6.49
N VAL A 67 -6.05 3.29 -7.50
CA VAL A 67 -6.92 2.12 -7.58
C VAL A 67 -6.63 1.16 -6.42
N LEU A 68 -5.34 0.93 -6.14
CA LEU A 68 -4.92 0.08 -5.03
C LEU A 68 -5.33 0.66 -3.67
N ILE A 69 -5.17 1.98 -3.46
CA ILE A 69 -5.62 2.65 -2.23
C ILE A 69 -7.14 2.46 -2.03
N LYS A 70 -7.93 2.65 -3.08
CA LYS A 70 -9.38 2.45 -3.04
C LYS A 70 -9.74 1.02 -2.70
N GLU A 71 -9.07 0.05 -3.30
CA GLU A 71 -9.28 -1.38 -3.04
C GLU A 71 -8.93 -1.76 -1.59
N LEU A 72 -7.81 -1.26 -1.06
CA LEU A 72 -7.42 -1.45 0.33
C LEU A 72 -8.47 -0.88 1.28
N ILE A 73 -8.96 0.34 1.02
CA ILE A 73 -10.04 0.95 1.81
C ILE A 73 -11.28 0.07 1.77
N HIS A 74 -11.69 -0.38 0.57
CA HIS A 74 -12.86 -1.22 0.40
C HIS A 74 -12.75 -2.54 1.17
N ASN A 75 -11.66 -3.26 0.98
CA ASN A 75 -11.47 -4.60 1.53
C ASN A 75 -11.30 -4.60 3.06
N ILE A 76 -10.43 -3.71 3.57
CA ILE A 76 -10.20 -3.65 5.02
C ILE A 76 -11.45 -3.11 5.75
N TYR A 77 -12.18 -2.21 5.10
CA TYR A 77 -13.46 -1.76 5.62
C TYR A 77 -14.52 -2.87 5.69
N ALA A 78 -14.61 -3.69 4.64
CA ALA A 78 -15.57 -4.80 4.59
C ALA A 78 -15.25 -5.90 5.60
N SER A 79 -13.96 -6.12 5.92
CA SER A 79 -13.48 -7.15 6.83
C SER A 79 -13.41 -6.71 8.30
N SER A 80 -13.26 -5.41 8.56
CA SER A 80 -13.10 -4.86 9.92
C SER A 80 -13.97 -3.61 10.12
N ASN A 81 -14.39 -3.36 11.38
CA ASN A 81 -15.12 -2.12 11.70
C ASN A 81 -14.19 -0.91 11.86
N SER A 82 -13.15 -0.83 11.03
CA SER A 82 -12.14 0.22 11.05
C SER A 82 -12.64 1.47 10.35
N ASN A 83 -12.20 2.65 10.82
CA ASN A 83 -12.42 3.90 10.12
C ASN A 83 -11.19 4.28 9.29
N ALA A 84 -11.39 4.99 8.21
CA ALA A 84 -10.31 5.47 7.36
C ALA A 84 -10.15 7.00 7.47
N VAL A 85 -8.90 7.43 7.47
CA VAL A 85 -8.53 8.85 7.33
C VAL A 85 -7.65 8.98 6.09
N PHE A 86 -8.11 9.73 5.11
CA PHE A 86 -7.33 10.06 3.93
C PHE A 86 -6.77 11.47 4.04
N VAL A 87 -5.47 11.60 3.80
CA VAL A 87 -4.76 12.87 3.83
C VAL A 87 -4.14 13.14 2.46
N GLY A 88 -4.69 14.07 1.73
CA GLY A 88 -4.11 14.60 0.50
C GLY A 88 -3.15 15.75 0.82
N ALA A 89 -1.87 15.48 0.92
CA ALA A 89 -0.84 16.49 1.18
C ALA A 89 -0.27 17.03 -0.14
N GLY A 90 -0.66 18.22 -0.55
CA GLY A 90 -0.28 18.79 -1.84
C GLY A 90 -0.94 18.08 -3.03
N GLU A 91 -2.15 17.56 -2.83
CA GLU A 91 -2.91 16.81 -3.84
C GLU A 91 -3.52 17.73 -4.90
N ARG A 92 -3.66 17.22 -6.11
CA ARG A 92 -4.37 17.92 -7.18
C ARG A 92 -5.86 17.94 -6.88
N SER A 93 -6.48 19.13 -7.02
CA SER A 93 -7.91 19.33 -6.72
C SER A 93 -8.82 18.37 -7.49
N ARG A 94 -8.44 18.01 -8.73
CA ARG A 94 -9.19 17.07 -9.56
C ARG A 94 -9.12 15.65 -8.99
N GLU A 95 -7.92 15.17 -8.65
CA GLU A 95 -7.71 13.82 -8.11
C GLU A 95 -8.40 13.66 -6.76
N GLY A 96 -8.33 14.69 -5.88
CA GLY A 96 -9.06 14.71 -4.62
C GLY A 96 -10.58 14.70 -4.81
N ARG A 97 -11.10 15.40 -5.85
CA ARG A 97 -12.53 15.39 -6.16
C ARG A 97 -12.98 14.04 -6.70
N GLU A 98 -12.23 13.45 -7.62
CA GLU A 98 -12.49 12.12 -8.17
C GLU A 98 -12.53 11.06 -7.05
N LEU A 99 -11.55 11.08 -6.13
CA LEU A 99 -11.55 10.18 -4.97
C LEU A 99 -12.80 10.36 -4.10
N TYR A 100 -13.21 11.61 -3.84
CA TYR A 100 -14.43 11.88 -3.07
C TYR A 100 -15.68 11.31 -3.75
N ASP A 101 -15.83 11.56 -5.05
CA ASP A 101 -16.99 11.09 -5.81
C ASP A 101 -17.03 9.56 -5.89
N ASP A 102 -15.87 8.91 -6.01
CA ASP A 102 -15.73 7.45 -5.99
C ASP A 102 -16.11 6.86 -4.61
N MET A 103 -15.61 7.45 -3.51
CA MET A 103 -15.97 7.01 -2.15
C MET A 103 -17.45 7.21 -1.88
N LYS A 104 -18.03 8.28 -2.43
CA LYS A 104 -19.47 8.54 -2.33
C LYS A 104 -20.29 7.49 -3.09
N SER A 105 -19.90 7.17 -4.31
CA SER A 105 -20.60 6.16 -5.14
C SER A 105 -20.52 4.75 -4.54
N SER A 106 -19.43 4.45 -3.83
CA SER A 106 -19.21 3.18 -3.13
C SER A 106 -19.82 3.14 -1.72
N ASN A 107 -20.56 4.17 -1.28
CA ASN A 107 -21.13 4.29 0.07
C ASN A 107 -20.12 4.16 1.22
N LEU A 108 -18.86 4.61 1.00
CA LEU A 108 -17.78 4.52 1.99
C LEU A 108 -17.56 5.83 2.77
N LEU A 109 -18.25 6.93 2.39
CA LEU A 109 -18.00 8.23 2.99
C LEU A 109 -18.36 8.32 4.49
N ASP A 110 -19.29 7.52 4.98
CA ASP A 110 -19.75 7.61 6.37
C ASP A 110 -18.69 7.13 7.39
N LYS A 111 -17.72 6.35 6.92
CA LYS A 111 -16.62 5.84 7.74
C LYS A 111 -15.24 6.35 7.30
N MET A 112 -15.24 7.37 6.46
CA MET A 112 -14.02 7.98 5.96
C MET A 112 -13.97 9.47 6.29
N THR A 113 -12.84 9.90 6.84
CA THR A 113 -12.50 11.30 7.01
C THR A 113 -11.49 11.70 5.95
N MET A 114 -11.74 12.79 5.24
CA MET A 114 -10.84 13.26 4.18
C MET A 114 -10.31 14.66 4.52
N VAL A 115 -8.99 14.80 4.53
CA VAL A 115 -8.28 16.06 4.81
C VAL A 115 -7.39 16.41 3.63
N TYR A 116 -7.58 17.58 3.04
CA TYR A 116 -6.82 18.01 1.88
C TYR A 116 -6.05 19.30 2.13
N GLY A 117 -4.75 19.29 1.82
CA GLY A 117 -3.96 20.46 1.50
C GLY A 117 -3.73 20.45 -0.01
N GLN A 118 -4.43 21.31 -0.76
CA GLN A 118 -4.34 21.30 -2.22
C GLN A 118 -2.97 21.77 -2.71
N MET A 119 -2.57 21.34 -3.89
CA MET A 119 -1.29 21.73 -4.50
C MET A 119 -1.14 23.26 -4.65
N GLY A 120 -2.23 23.97 -4.89
CA GLY A 120 -2.25 25.44 -4.99
C GLY A 120 -2.36 26.17 -3.67
N ASP A 121 -2.47 25.47 -2.55
CA ASP A 121 -2.52 26.10 -1.23
C ASP A 121 -1.12 26.56 -0.78
N ASN A 122 -1.09 27.49 0.16
CA ASN A 122 0.18 27.94 0.75
C ASN A 122 0.88 26.76 1.49
N PRO A 123 2.22 26.80 1.62
CA PRO A 123 2.99 25.68 2.18
C PRO A 123 2.58 25.34 3.63
N VAL A 124 2.15 26.33 4.42
CA VAL A 124 1.69 26.08 5.79
C VAL A 124 0.41 25.25 5.82
N SER A 125 -0.55 25.52 4.94
CA SER A 125 -1.78 24.71 4.83
C SER A 125 -1.47 23.29 4.37
N ARG A 126 -0.60 23.14 3.38
CA ARG A 126 -0.16 21.81 2.87
C ARG A 126 0.53 20.99 3.96
N SER A 127 1.45 21.59 4.71
CA SER A 127 2.16 20.89 5.79
C SER A 127 1.23 20.52 6.96
N LYS A 128 0.27 21.38 7.30
CA LYS A 128 -0.66 21.14 8.40
C LYS A 128 -1.73 20.09 8.09
N SER A 129 -2.00 19.79 6.81
CA SER A 129 -3.00 18.77 6.45
C SER A 129 -2.66 17.40 7.04
N VAL A 130 -1.38 16.99 7.01
CA VAL A 130 -0.92 15.72 7.56
C VAL A 130 -1.14 15.66 9.08
N ALA A 131 -0.65 16.68 9.80
CA ALA A 131 -0.84 16.75 11.24
C ALA A 131 -2.33 16.77 11.65
N THR A 132 -3.18 17.41 10.85
CA THR A 132 -4.63 17.45 11.08
C THR A 132 -5.28 16.10 10.87
N GLY A 133 -4.94 15.40 9.79
CA GLY A 133 -5.45 14.06 9.53
C GLY A 133 -5.03 13.07 10.61
N LEU A 134 -3.77 13.11 11.04
CA LEU A 134 -3.31 12.29 12.15
C LEU A 134 -4.04 12.63 13.45
N ARG A 135 -4.35 13.91 13.73
CA ARG A 135 -5.13 14.27 14.92
C ARG A 135 -6.54 13.69 14.88
N MET A 136 -7.15 13.60 13.70
CA MET A 136 -8.45 12.94 13.54
C MET A 136 -8.31 11.41 13.75
N ALA A 137 -7.25 10.78 13.24
CA ALA A 137 -6.98 9.37 13.48
C ALA A 137 -6.74 9.07 14.98
N GLU A 138 -5.95 9.89 15.66
CA GLU A 138 -5.74 9.79 17.10
C GLU A 138 -7.05 9.92 17.89
N TYR A 139 -7.93 10.84 17.50
CA TYR A 139 -9.24 10.97 18.13
C TYR A 139 -10.10 9.72 18.00
N LEU A 140 -10.09 9.10 16.82
CA LEU A 140 -10.82 7.85 16.58
C LEU A 140 -10.20 6.69 17.37
N ARG A 141 -8.87 6.60 17.45
CA ARG A 141 -8.16 5.60 18.24
C ARG A 141 -8.40 5.79 19.74
N ASP A 142 -8.12 6.99 20.27
CA ASP A 142 -7.99 7.23 21.70
C ASP A 142 -9.33 7.47 22.40
N GLU A 143 -10.28 8.14 21.71
CA GLU A 143 -11.58 8.53 22.27
C GLU A 143 -12.72 7.60 21.85
N LYS A 144 -12.59 6.96 20.68
CA LYS A 144 -13.59 6.03 20.15
C LYS A 144 -13.19 4.57 20.29
N GLY A 145 -11.94 4.29 20.64
CA GLY A 145 -11.42 2.93 20.79
C GLY A 145 -11.46 2.13 19.48
N GLN A 146 -11.09 2.77 18.38
CA GLN A 146 -11.21 2.16 17.05
C GLN A 146 -9.86 1.91 16.41
N ASP A 147 -9.79 0.89 15.57
CA ASP A 147 -8.70 0.73 14.62
C ASP A 147 -8.90 1.70 13.46
N VAL A 148 -7.83 2.37 13.08
CA VAL A 148 -7.87 3.43 12.07
C VAL A 148 -6.84 3.16 10.99
N LEU A 149 -7.28 3.26 9.73
CA LEU A 149 -6.41 3.25 8.57
C LEU A 149 -6.13 4.67 8.13
N VAL A 150 -4.87 5.03 8.02
CA VAL A 150 -4.45 6.35 7.56
C VAL A 150 -3.79 6.21 6.19
N PHE A 151 -4.33 6.90 5.21
CA PHE A 151 -3.74 7.01 3.87
C PHE A 151 -3.17 8.41 3.70
N ILE A 152 -1.88 8.52 3.40
CA ILE A 152 -1.21 9.80 3.16
C ILE A 152 -0.75 9.83 1.69
N ASP A 153 -1.34 10.70 0.89
CA ASP A 153 -0.94 10.96 -0.49
C ASP A 153 -0.63 12.44 -0.66
N ASN A 154 0.58 12.87 -0.66
CA ASN A 154 1.85 12.17 -0.66
C ASN A 154 2.75 12.70 0.48
N ILE A 155 3.38 11.85 1.26
CA ILE A 155 4.24 12.28 2.38
C ILE A 155 5.44 13.11 1.90
N TYR A 156 5.98 12.84 0.72
CA TYR A 156 7.07 13.62 0.14
C TYR A 156 6.66 15.10 -0.06
N ARG A 157 5.40 15.38 -0.42
CA ARG A 157 4.90 16.76 -0.58
C ARG A 157 4.77 17.51 0.74
N PHE A 158 4.58 16.79 1.85
CA PHE A 158 4.68 17.40 3.17
C PHE A 158 6.10 17.92 3.42
N ILE A 159 7.13 17.13 3.08
CA ILE A 159 8.54 17.55 3.21
C ILE A 159 8.83 18.75 2.30
N GLN A 160 8.36 18.72 1.06
CA GLN A 160 8.49 19.87 0.15
C GLN A 160 7.85 21.14 0.71
N ALA A 161 6.65 21.04 1.28
CA ALA A 161 5.97 22.19 1.91
C ALA A 161 6.77 22.74 3.11
N LYS A 162 7.41 21.86 3.89
CA LYS A 162 8.32 22.26 4.96
C LYS A 162 9.59 22.95 4.44
N ALA A 163 10.17 22.45 3.35
CA ALA A 163 11.32 23.09 2.69
C ALA A 163 10.99 24.50 2.17
N GLU A 164 9.81 24.68 1.59
CA GLU A 164 9.32 26.00 1.16
C GLU A 164 9.19 26.97 2.35
N ILE A 165 8.62 26.50 3.48
CA ILE A 165 8.51 27.34 4.70
C ILE A 165 9.90 27.72 5.23
N SER A 166 10.82 26.78 5.33
CA SER A 166 12.19 27.05 5.81
C SER A 166 12.93 28.02 4.88
N THR A 167 12.71 27.93 3.57
CA THR A 167 13.26 28.88 2.60
C THR A 167 12.70 30.29 2.82
N ASP A 168 11.41 30.43 3.02
CA ASP A 168 10.74 31.72 3.27
C ASP A 168 11.22 32.35 4.60
N LEU A 169 11.48 31.51 5.60
CA LEU A 169 12.01 31.94 6.91
C LEU A 169 13.54 32.14 6.91
N LYS A 170 14.22 31.87 5.78
CA LYS A 170 15.68 31.93 5.64
C LYS A 170 16.43 31.03 6.63
N GLU A 171 15.83 29.88 6.93
CA GLU A 171 16.46 28.84 7.74
C GLU A 171 17.55 28.10 6.95
N LEU A 172 18.41 27.38 7.67
CA LEU A 172 19.48 26.58 7.07
C LEU A 172 18.90 25.39 6.28
N LEU A 173 19.30 25.26 5.04
CA LEU A 173 19.01 24.10 4.19
C LEU A 173 20.27 23.27 4.00
N ILE A 174 20.11 21.94 3.86
CA ILE A 174 21.19 21.01 3.45
C ILE A 174 21.40 21.08 1.94
N GLU A 175 22.46 20.43 1.42
CA GLU A 175 22.87 20.50 0.02
C GLU A 175 21.73 20.23 -0.98
N ASN A 176 20.83 19.29 -0.65
CA ASN A 176 19.71 18.92 -1.52
C ASN A 176 18.47 19.83 -1.38
N GLY A 177 18.59 20.95 -0.66
CA GLY A 177 17.51 21.93 -0.50
C GLY A 177 16.44 21.55 0.52
N TYR A 178 16.67 20.51 1.33
CA TYR A 178 15.78 20.14 2.42
C TYR A 178 16.13 20.91 3.72
N PRO A 179 15.13 21.09 4.64
CA PRO A 179 15.41 21.68 5.94
C PRO A 179 16.42 20.87 6.73
N ALA A 180 17.33 21.53 7.44
CA ALA A 180 18.32 20.85 8.29
C ALA A 180 17.68 19.99 9.40
N ASN A 181 16.45 20.31 9.82
CA ASN A 181 15.66 19.56 10.80
C ASN A 181 14.65 18.58 10.17
N MET A 182 14.77 18.26 8.87
CA MET A 182 13.83 17.41 8.14
C MET A 182 13.54 16.07 8.87
N ALA A 183 14.57 15.41 9.36
CA ALA A 183 14.42 14.15 10.10
C ALA A 183 13.53 14.30 11.34
N GLY A 184 13.67 15.41 12.07
CA GLY A 184 12.80 15.73 13.22
C GLY A 184 11.35 15.97 12.79
N GLU A 185 11.13 16.71 11.72
CA GLU A 185 9.80 16.99 11.19
C GLU A 185 9.07 15.72 10.70
N VAL A 186 9.80 14.79 10.10
CA VAL A 186 9.26 13.48 9.69
C VAL A 186 9.00 12.63 10.93
N SER A 187 9.93 12.60 11.90
CA SER A 187 9.76 11.89 13.17
C SER A 187 8.51 12.32 13.91
N ASP A 188 8.24 13.64 13.99
CA ASP A 188 7.06 14.19 14.66
C ASP A 188 5.74 13.68 14.06
N ILE A 189 5.74 13.34 12.79
CA ILE A 189 4.59 12.76 12.10
C ILE A 189 4.54 11.24 12.31
N GLU A 190 5.66 10.56 12.07
CA GLU A 190 5.72 9.10 12.06
C GLU A 190 5.52 8.49 13.46
N GLU A 191 6.02 9.13 14.51
CA GLU A 191 5.87 8.67 15.90
C GLU A 191 4.42 8.80 16.44
N ARG A 192 3.54 9.46 15.71
CA ARG A 192 2.10 9.52 16.02
C ARG A 192 1.34 8.31 15.50
N ILE A 193 1.92 7.60 14.52
CA ILE A 193 1.34 6.41 13.88
C ILE A 193 1.79 5.19 14.69
N ASN A 194 0.93 4.74 15.59
CA ASN A 194 1.20 3.61 16.48
C ASN A 194 -0.08 2.98 17.02
N SER A 195 0.06 1.82 17.66
CA SER A 195 -1.01 1.14 18.40
C SER A 195 -0.92 1.44 19.90
N THR A 196 -2.06 1.49 20.55
CA THR A 196 -2.22 1.64 22.00
C THR A 196 -3.21 0.62 22.51
N ASP A 197 -3.42 0.54 23.82
CA ASP A 197 -4.46 -0.34 24.41
C ASP A 197 -5.89 0.04 23.98
N LYS A 198 -6.07 1.23 23.39
CA LYS A 198 -7.38 1.73 22.96
C LYS A 198 -7.71 1.40 21.50
N GLY A 199 -6.71 1.18 20.68
CA GLY A 199 -6.83 0.88 19.26
C GLY A 199 -5.53 1.11 18.49
N SER A 200 -5.56 0.90 17.19
CA SER A 200 -4.39 1.00 16.32
C SER A 200 -4.51 2.08 15.26
N ILE A 201 -3.37 2.64 14.83
CA ILE A 201 -3.28 3.44 13.61
C ILE A 201 -2.32 2.70 12.67
N THR A 202 -2.85 2.20 11.57
CA THR A 202 -2.08 1.57 10.48
C THR A 202 -2.02 2.54 9.32
N SER A 203 -0.85 2.78 8.74
CA SER A 203 -0.73 3.75 7.65
C SER A 203 -0.25 3.15 6.33
N PHE A 204 -0.79 3.70 5.24
CA PHE A 204 -0.30 3.55 3.88
C PHE A 204 0.14 4.92 3.38
N GLN A 205 1.42 5.06 3.10
CA GLN A 205 2.01 6.33 2.74
C GLN A 205 2.53 6.29 1.31
N ALA A 206 1.90 7.06 0.42
CA ALA A 206 2.43 7.21 -0.92
C ALA A 206 3.74 8.01 -0.86
N ILE A 207 4.79 7.42 -1.38
CA ILE A 207 6.12 8.03 -1.42
C ILE A 207 6.46 8.29 -2.90
N TYR A 208 6.65 9.57 -3.24
CA TYR A 208 7.16 9.95 -4.54
C TYR A 208 8.69 9.87 -4.51
N ILE A 209 9.25 9.28 -5.53
CA ILE A 209 10.70 9.12 -5.68
C ILE A 209 11.13 10.07 -6.79
N PRO A 210 11.82 11.18 -6.47
CA PRO A 210 12.32 12.12 -7.49
C PRO A 210 13.30 11.43 -8.43
N ALA A 211 13.11 11.58 -9.74
CA ALA A 211 13.98 11.00 -10.77
C ALA A 211 14.24 9.49 -10.62
N ASP A 212 13.34 8.76 -9.94
CA ASP A 212 13.50 7.34 -9.59
C ASP A 212 14.75 7.06 -8.70
N ASP A 213 15.25 8.10 -8.00
CA ASP A 213 16.41 8.00 -7.11
C ASP A 213 15.99 7.64 -5.69
N LEU A 214 16.19 6.38 -5.33
CA LEU A 214 15.95 5.87 -3.99
C LEU A 214 16.97 6.40 -2.95
N THR A 215 18.05 7.05 -3.37
CA THR A 215 19.08 7.59 -2.46
C THR A 215 18.79 9.02 -2.01
N ASP A 216 17.69 9.62 -2.50
CA ASP A 216 17.25 10.94 -2.06
C ASP A 216 17.01 10.98 -0.54
N ASP A 217 17.54 12.02 0.12
CA ASP A 217 17.53 12.14 1.59
C ASP A 217 16.15 12.11 2.21
N ALA A 218 15.16 12.73 1.54
CA ALA A 218 13.78 12.72 2.03
C ALA A 218 13.14 11.34 1.88
N VAL A 219 13.41 10.66 0.77
CA VAL A 219 12.94 9.28 0.53
C VAL A 219 13.53 8.36 1.59
N GLN A 220 14.85 8.39 1.79
CA GLN A 220 15.54 7.58 2.80
C GLN A 220 15.04 7.85 4.21
N THR A 221 14.82 9.12 4.56
CA THR A 221 14.29 9.51 5.86
C THR A 221 12.92 8.89 6.11
N VAL A 222 11.99 9.01 5.17
CA VAL A 222 10.65 8.41 5.29
C VAL A 222 10.73 6.88 5.34
N MET A 223 11.53 6.28 4.45
CA MET A 223 11.68 4.82 4.38
C MET A 223 12.23 4.21 5.66
N SER A 224 13.05 4.94 6.41
CA SER A 224 13.60 4.45 7.69
C SER A 224 12.52 4.18 8.75
N TYR A 225 11.35 4.81 8.64
CA TYR A 225 10.20 4.60 9.53
C TYR A 225 9.26 3.50 9.06
N MET A 226 9.39 3.04 7.81
CA MET A 226 8.46 2.07 7.26
C MET A 226 8.70 0.65 7.80
N ASP A 227 7.62 -0.07 8.05
CA ASP A 227 7.64 -1.48 8.44
C ASP A 227 7.59 -2.41 7.23
N GLY A 228 7.25 -1.87 6.08
CA GLY A 228 7.27 -2.54 4.80
C GLY A 228 7.03 -1.58 3.65
N GLN A 229 7.15 -2.12 2.44
CA GLN A 229 6.91 -1.37 1.22
C GLN A 229 6.20 -2.21 0.18
N ILE A 230 5.31 -1.59 -0.56
CA ILE A 230 4.65 -2.12 -1.74
C ILE A 230 5.12 -1.28 -2.93
N VAL A 231 5.80 -1.92 -3.87
CA VAL A 231 6.37 -1.25 -5.04
C VAL A 231 5.54 -1.58 -6.27
N LEU A 232 4.89 -0.56 -6.83
CA LEU A 232 4.17 -0.67 -8.09
C LEU A 232 5.13 -0.46 -9.26
N ASP A 233 5.05 -1.33 -10.26
CA ASP A 233 5.99 -1.37 -11.38
C ASP A 233 5.26 -1.21 -12.73
N ARG A 234 5.77 -0.29 -13.57
CA ARG A 234 5.19 -0.01 -14.88
C ARG A 234 5.32 -1.20 -15.82
N LYS A 235 6.42 -1.96 -15.78
CA LYS A 235 6.60 -3.13 -16.64
C LYS A 235 5.53 -4.19 -16.37
N ILE A 236 5.16 -4.39 -15.12
CA ILE A 236 4.09 -5.32 -14.72
C ILE A 236 2.72 -4.79 -15.18
N ALA A 237 2.48 -3.48 -15.07
CA ALA A 237 1.27 -2.85 -15.58
C ALA A 237 1.13 -2.98 -17.11
N GLU A 238 2.23 -2.86 -17.85
CA GLU A 238 2.27 -3.04 -19.32
C GLU A 238 1.95 -4.47 -19.75
N LEU A 239 2.25 -5.47 -18.91
CA LEU A 239 1.81 -6.86 -19.10
C LEU A 239 0.31 -7.06 -18.80
N GLY A 240 -0.36 -6.02 -18.33
CA GLY A 240 -1.76 -6.06 -17.91
C GLY A 240 -1.98 -6.96 -16.69
N LEU A 241 -1.04 -7.05 -15.77
CA LEU A 241 -1.16 -7.78 -14.51
C LEU A 241 -1.44 -6.80 -13.38
N TYR A 242 -2.64 -6.85 -12.81
CA TYR A 242 -3.04 -5.95 -11.71
C TYR A 242 -3.46 -6.74 -10.47
N PRO A 243 -3.11 -6.23 -9.25
CA PRO A 243 -2.32 -5.01 -9.01
C PRO A 243 -0.88 -5.18 -9.51
N ALA A 244 -0.32 -4.12 -10.10
CA ALA A 244 0.98 -4.16 -10.77
C ALA A 244 2.14 -4.08 -9.75
N ILE A 245 2.21 -5.03 -8.83
CA ILE A 245 3.16 -5.05 -7.71
C ILE A 245 4.40 -5.84 -8.09
N ASN A 246 5.57 -5.22 -7.90
CA ASN A 246 6.85 -5.88 -8.04
C ASN A 246 7.18 -6.67 -6.78
N VAL A 247 7.10 -7.99 -6.86
CA VAL A 247 7.27 -8.90 -5.73
C VAL A 247 8.71 -8.95 -5.20
N PHE A 248 9.71 -8.65 -6.04
CA PHE A 248 11.12 -8.61 -5.61
C PHE A 248 11.48 -7.35 -4.83
N LYS A 249 10.74 -6.26 -5.06
CA LYS A 249 10.99 -4.96 -4.41
C LYS A 249 10.02 -4.69 -3.27
N SER A 250 8.93 -5.46 -3.18
CA SER A 250 7.94 -5.34 -2.11
C SER A 250 8.32 -6.25 -0.93
N THR A 251 8.23 -5.74 0.28
CA THR A 251 8.63 -6.46 1.48
C THR A 251 7.88 -5.96 2.71
N SER A 252 7.89 -6.78 3.77
CA SER A 252 7.35 -6.43 5.08
C SER A 252 8.21 -7.07 6.18
N LYS A 253 8.35 -6.37 7.31
CA LYS A 253 8.96 -6.91 8.54
C LYS A 253 8.19 -8.09 9.12
N LEU A 254 6.99 -8.37 8.60
CA LEU A 254 6.20 -9.53 8.99
C LEU A 254 6.67 -10.80 8.27
N ILE A 255 7.39 -10.70 7.15
CA ILE A 255 8.01 -11.84 6.47
C ILE A 255 9.21 -12.33 7.28
N ASP A 256 8.89 -13.04 8.33
CA ASP A 256 9.82 -13.63 9.28
C ASP A 256 9.18 -14.94 9.78
N LYS A 257 9.98 -16.01 9.86
CA LYS A 257 9.52 -17.35 10.21
C LYS A 257 8.77 -17.41 11.55
N ASP A 258 9.24 -16.61 12.52
CA ASP A 258 8.66 -16.60 13.86
C ASP A 258 7.37 -15.76 13.96
N LYS A 259 7.11 -14.89 12.97
CA LYS A 259 5.96 -14.00 12.94
C LYS A 259 4.83 -14.52 12.07
N ILE A 260 5.15 -14.92 10.83
CA ILE A 260 4.13 -15.31 9.85
C ILE A 260 3.96 -16.82 9.74
N GLY A 261 4.85 -17.58 10.39
CA GLY A 261 4.87 -19.03 10.38
C GLY A 261 5.75 -19.63 9.27
N GLU A 262 6.28 -20.80 9.54
CA GLU A 262 7.26 -21.49 8.68
C GLU A 262 6.72 -21.78 7.28
N ARG A 263 5.44 -22.18 7.18
CA ARG A 263 4.81 -22.54 5.89
C ARG A 263 4.78 -21.35 4.96
N HIS A 264 4.24 -20.21 5.42
CA HIS A 264 4.13 -18.99 4.59
C HIS A 264 5.51 -18.49 4.19
N PHE A 265 6.43 -18.37 5.16
CA PHE A 265 7.80 -17.94 4.92
C PHE A 265 8.52 -18.83 3.85
N SER A 266 8.46 -20.15 4.01
CA SER A 266 9.06 -21.09 3.04
C SER A 266 8.43 -21.00 1.65
N LEU A 267 7.12 -20.78 1.55
CA LEU A 267 6.45 -20.61 0.25
C LEU A 267 6.88 -19.32 -0.43
N VAL A 268 7.04 -18.20 0.30
CA VAL A 268 7.56 -16.94 -0.25
C VAL A 268 8.97 -17.16 -0.83
N GLU A 269 9.89 -17.80 -0.08
CA GLU A 269 11.24 -18.08 -0.56
C GLU A 269 11.23 -18.95 -1.83
N ARG A 270 10.42 -20.00 -1.85
CA ARG A 270 10.29 -20.89 -3.01
C ARG A 270 9.74 -20.16 -4.23
N VAL A 271 8.72 -19.32 -4.06
CA VAL A 271 8.15 -18.55 -5.18
C VAL A 271 9.17 -17.54 -5.70
N LEU A 272 9.85 -16.80 -4.83
CA LEU A 272 10.86 -15.83 -5.26
C LEU A 272 12.02 -16.52 -6.00
N ALA A 273 12.51 -17.69 -5.52
CA ALA A 273 13.52 -18.46 -6.22
C ALA A 273 13.06 -18.91 -7.62
N ASN A 274 11.81 -19.40 -7.75
CA ASN A 274 11.26 -19.78 -9.06
C ASN A 274 11.10 -18.56 -9.99
N LEU A 275 10.64 -17.42 -9.48
CA LEU A 275 10.48 -16.22 -10.30
C LEU A 275 11.84 -15.62 -10.72
N THR A 276 12.88 -15.69 -9.87
CA THR A 276 14.25 -15.32 -10.24
C THR A 276 14.75 -16.21 -11.36
N ARG A 277 14.59 -17.53 -11.21
CA ARG A 277 14.98 -18.48 -12.27
C ARG A 277 14.21 -18.24 -13.57
N TYR A 278 12.93 -17.87 -13.46
CA TYR A 278 12.10 -17.52 -14.61
C TYR A 278 12.67 -16.32 -15.38
N GLU A 279 13.11 -15.24 -14.70
CA GLU A 279 13.72 -14.08 -15.36
C GLU A 279 15.00 -14.48 -16.14
N GLU A 280 15.85 -15.32 -15.54
CA GLU A 280 17.03 -15.86 -16.23
C GLU A 280 16.64 -16.69 -17.46
N LEU A 281 15.60 -17.54 -17.34
CA LEU A 281 15.13 -18.38 -18.45
C LEU A 281 14.49 -17.55 -19.57
N GLU A 282 13.80 -16.43 -19.26
CA GLU A 282 13.29 -15.51 -20.30
C GLU A 282 14.42 -14.98 -21.19
N GLU A 283 15.58 -14.63 -20.61
CA GLU A 283 16.75 -14.16 -21.37
C GLU A 283 17.31 -15.29 -22.26
N ILE A 284 17.41 -16.50 -21.75
CA ILE A 284 17.87 -17.68 -22.51
C ILE A 284 16.91 -17.98 -23.68
N ILE A 285 15.61 -18.00 -23.40
CA ILE A 285 14.56 -18.27 -24.41
C ILE A 285 14.57 -17.21 -25.52
N ALA A 286 14.81 -15.96 -25.18
CA ALA A 286 14.87 -14.86 -26.17
C ALA A 286 16.01 -15.05 -27.19
N VAL A 287 17.06 -15.77 -26.83
CA VAL A 287 18.23 -16.01 -27.69
C VAL A 287 18.18 -17.39 -28.37
N LEU A 288 17.84 -18.44 -27.62
CA LEU A 288 17.99 -19.82 -28.07
C LEU A 288 16.65 -20.51 -28.38
N GLY A 289 15.54 -19.98 -27.90
CA GLY A 289 14.22 -20.62 -27.97
C GLY A 289 13.93 -21.58 -26.80
N ILE A 290 12.67 -21.86 -26.57
CA ILE A 290 12.18 -22.67 -25.44
C ILE A 290 12.58 -24.15 -25.57
N GLU A 291 12.81 -24.64 -26.77
CA GLU A 291 13.13 -26.03 -27.04
C GLU A 291 14.51 -26.43 -26.50
N GLU A 292 15.40 -25.46 -26.31
CA GLU A 292 16.76 -25.71 -25.79
C GLU A 292 16.81 -25.83 -24.25
N LEU A 293 15.68 -25.55 -23.57
CA LEU A 293 15.60 -25.72 -22.13
C LEU A 293 15.54 -27.20 -21.72
N SER A 294 16.13 -27.51 -20.59
CA SER A 294 15.92 -28.80 -19.92
C SER A 294 14.44 -28.97 -19.53
N GLU A 295 13.97 -30.20 -19.39
CA GLU A 295 12.60 -30.48 -18.96
C GLU A 295 12.30 -29.88 -17.56
N GLU A 296 13.30 -29.84 -16.68
CA GLU A 296 13.22 -29.23 -15.37
C GLU A 296 13.02 -27.69 -15.49
N ASP A 297 13.82 -27.03 -16.32
CA ASP A 297 13.69 -25.59 -16.57
C ASP A 297 12.36 -25.23 -17.26
N LYS A 298 11.86 -26.06 -18.17
CA LYS A 298 10.52 -25.91 -18.77
C LYS A 298 9.43 -25.94 -17.70
N LEU A 299 9.50 -26.87 -16.74
CA LEU A 299 8.55 -26.92 -15.63
C LEU A 299 8.61 -25.65 -14.77
N VAL A 300 9.81 -25.21 -14.39
CA VAL A 300 10.00 -23.97 -13.64
C VAL A 300 9.41 -22.79 -14.42
N PHE A 301 9.69 -22.70 -15.71
CA PHE A 301 9.19 -21.63 -16.58
C PHE A 301 7.65 -21.57 -16.61
N TYR A 302 6.97 -22.68 -16.90
CA TYR A 302 5.51 -22.70 -16.98
C TYR A 302 4.84 -22.51 -15.61
N ARG A 303 5.38 -23.09 -14.54
CA ARG A 303 4.85 -22.87 -13.18
C ARG A 303 5.02 -21.43 -12.73
N SER A 304 6.13 -20.78 -13.05
CA SER A 304 6.35 -19.37 -12.76
C SER A 304 5.39 -18.44 -13.52
N ARG A 305 5.08 -18.75 -14.78
CA ARG A 305 4.03 -18.03 -15.54
C ARG A 305 2.66 -18.19 -14.90
N LYS A 306 2.31 -19.39 -14.42
CA LYS A 306 1.06 -19.61 -13.67
C LYS A 306 1.03 -18.80 -12.39
N LEU A 307 2.13 -18.79 -11.61
CA LEU A 307 2.24 -17.97 -10.40
C LEU A 307 2.06 -16.48 -10.68
N ARG A 308 2.75 -15.94 -11.70
CA ARG A 308 2.60 -14.52 -12.11
C ARG A 308 1.14 -14.19 -12.46
N ASN A 309 0.49 -15.03 -13.24
CA ASN A 309 -0.91 -14.85 -13.61
C ASN A 309 -1.84 -15.01 -12.41
N TYR A 310 -1.59 -15.97 -11.53
CA TYR A 310 -2.37 -16.21 -10.31
C TYR A 310 -2.36 -15.01 -9.36
N PHE A 311 -1.24 -14.32 -9.21
CA PHE A 311 -1.16 -13.13 -8.38
C PHE A 311 -1.87 -11.91 -8.96
N SER A 312 -2.30 -11.93 -10.22
CA SER A 312 -3.29 -10.96 -10.72
C SER A 312 -4.66 -11.26 -10.11
N GLN A 313 -5.40 -10.21 -9.77
CA GLN A 313 -6.68 -10.35 -9.06
C GLN A 313 -7.69 -9.33 -9.55
N PRO A 314 -8.97 -9.72 -9.74
CA PRO A 314 -10.02 -8.77 -10.02
C PRO A 314 -10.32 -7.96 -8.76
N MET A 315 -10.40 -6.64 -8.91
CA MET A 315 -10.62 -5.69 -7.82
C MET A 315 -12.05 -5.18 -7.82
N PHE A 316 -12.66 -5.02 -6.64
CA PHE A 316 -14.01 -4.48 -6.49
C PHE A 316 -14.15 -3.09 -7.09
N VAL A 317 -13.15 -2.24 -6.87
CA VAL A 317 -13.17 -0.85 -7.39
C VAL A 317 -12.99 -0.76 -8.91
N ALA A 318 -12.58 -1.85 -9.56
CA ALA A 318 -12.38 -1.92 -11.01
C ALA A 318 -13.52 -2.64 -11.75
N GLU A 319 -14.53 -3.18 -11.06
CA GLU A 319 -15.63 -3.94 -11.64
C GLU A 319 -16.35 -3.19 -12.79
N ALA A 320 -16.62 -1.89 -12.59
CA ALA A 320 -17.30 -1.06 -13.59
C ALA A 320 -16.52 -0.90 -14.91
N PHE A 321 -15.20 -1.09 -14.88
CA PHE A 321 -14.33 -0.91 -16.04
C PHE A 321 -13.94 -2.24 -16.69
N THR A 322 -13.79 -3.29 -15.87
CA THR A 322 -13.31 -4.60 -16.31
C THR A 322 -14.44 -5.57 -16.63
N ASN A 323 -15.64 -5.32 -16.11
CA ASN A 323 -16.77 -6.26 -16.09
C ASN A 323 -16.43 -7.60 -15.43
N ILE A 324 -15.40 -7.65 -14.59
CA ILE A 324 -15.01 -8.81 -13.79
C ILE A 324 -15.34 -8.49 -12.35
N LYS A 325 -16.08 -9.39 -11.69
CA LYS A 325 -16.46 -9.22 -10.29
C LYS A 325 -15.22 -9.30 -9.39
N GLY A 326 -15.05 -8.33 -8.49
CA GLY A 326 -13.99 -8.31 -7.50
C GLY A 326 -14.08 -9.48 -6.52
N VAL A 327 -12.94 -9.89 -6.00
CA VAL A 327 -12.85 -11.03 -5.08
C VAL A 327 -11.90 -10.73 -3.95
N PHE A 328 -12.34 -10.95 -2.72
CA PHE A 328 -11.48 -11.05 -1.54
C PHE A 328 -10.97 -12.49 -1.45
N VAL A 329 -9.67 -12.70 -1.27
CA VAL A 329 -9.08 -14.05 -1.18
C VAL A 329 -8.39 -14.21 0.17
N ASP A 330 -8.81 -15.23 0.93
CA ASP A 330 -8.19 -15.53 2.21
C ASP A 330 -6.77 -16.06 2.03
N ILE A 331 -5.88 -15.70 2.95
CA ILE A 331 -4.47 -16.10 2.88
C ILE A 331 -4.28 -17.62 2.84
N GLU A 332 -5.09 -18.37 3.56
CA GLU A 332 -5.00 -19.83 3.55
C GLU A 332 -5.31 -20.42 2.16
N ASP A 333 -6.28 -19.85 1.43
CA ASP A 333 -6.56 -20.22 0.05
C ASP A 333 -5.34 -19.88 -0.84
N VAL A 334 -4.71 -18.71 -0.64
CA VAL A 334 -3.50 -18.30 -1.39
C VAL A 334 -2.35 -19.27 -1.14
N LEU A 335 -2.08 -19.62 0.12
CA LEU A 335 -1.00 -20.55 0.46
C LEU A 335 -1.23 -21.94 -0.15
N ASN A 336 -2.47 -22.45 -0.09
CA ASN A 336 -2.84 -23.73 -0.68
C ASN A 336 -2.67 -23.73 -2.21
N ASP A 337 -3.11 -22.67 -2.87
CA ASP A 337 -3.03 -22.54 -4.32
C ASP A 337 -1.58 -22.43 -4.81
N VAL A 338 -0.79 -21.59 -4.15
CA VAL A 338 0.64 -21.42 -4.46
C VAL A 338 1.38 -22.76 -4.28
N GLU A 339 1.15 -23.44 -3.17
CA GLU A 339 1.76 -24.75 -2.91
C GLU A 339 1.35 -25.79 -3.96
N ASN A 340 0.09 -25.85 -4.36
CA ASN A 340 -0.42 -26.72 -5.41
C ASN A 340 0.22 -26.41 -6.78
N ILE A 341 0.39 -25.13 -7.13
CA ILE A 341 1.06 -24.71 -8.38
C ILE A 341 2.53 -25.15 -8.37
N LEU A 342 3.26 -24.87 -7.27
CA LEU A 342 4.66 -25.25 -7.12
C LEU A 342 4.87 -26.75 -7.17
N ASN A 343 3.94 -27.52 -6.61
CA ASN A 343 4.02 -28.99 -6.58
C ASN A 343 3.49 -29.66 -7.86
N GLY A 344 3.05 -28.88 -8.87
CA GLY A 344 2.69 -29.38 -10.19
C GLY A 344 1.27 -29.93 -10.34
N LYS A 345 0.38 -29.72 -9.35
CA LYS A 345 -1.02 -30.16 -9.43
C LYS A 345 -1.75 -29.64 -10.68
N TYR A 346 -1.32 -28.49 -11.18
CA TYR A 346 -1.93 -27.80 -12.30
C TYR A 346 -1.04 -27.76 -13.55
N ASP A 347 -0.05 -28.64 -13.69
CA ASP A 347 0.89 -28.59 -14.82
C ASP A 347 0.19 -28.75 -16.18
N ASN A 348 -0.92 -29.49 -16.23
CA ASN A 348 -1.73 -29.70 -17.43
C ASN A 348 -2.71 -28.53 -17.74
N ILE A 349 -2.76 -27.50 -16.90
CA ILE A 349 -3.66 -26.35 -17.09
C ILE A 349 -2.87 -25.22 -17.74
N ASP A 350 -3.47 -24.60 -18.78
CA ASP A 350 -2.86 -23.44 -19.45
C ASP A 350 -2.68 -22.27 -18.50
N GLU A 351 -1.53 -21.60 -18.56
CA GLU A 351 -1.22 -20.49 -17.67
C GLU A 351 -2.15 -19.28 -17.78
N SER A 352 -2.79 -19.09 -18.92
CA SER A 352 -3.76 -17.99 -19.13
C SER A 352 -5.00 -18.12 -18.24
N LYS A 353 -5.36 -19.34 -17.86
CA LYS A 353 -6.50 -19.62 -17.00
C LYS A 353 -6.31 -19.13 -15.55
N PHE A 354 -5.08 -18.87 -15.13
CA PHE A 354 -4.77 -18.33 -13.80
C PHE A 354 -4.90 -16.81 -13.70
N ARG A 355 -5.22 -16.14 -14.83
CA ARG A 355 -5.29 -14.69 -14.86
C ARG A 355 -6.62 -14.19 -14.33
N TYR A 356 -6.57 -13.24 -13.39
CA TYR A 356 -7.77 -12.61 -12.79
C TYR A 356 -8.78 -13.62 -12.22
N ILE A 357 -8.30 -14.65 -11.57
CA ILE A 357 -9.13 -15.55 -10.77
C ILE A 357 -9.04 -15.18 -9.28
N GLY A 358 -9.99 -15.63 -8.47
CA GLY A 358 -9.89 -15.59 -7.02
C GLY A 358 -8.98 -16.71 -6.54
N LYS A 359 -9.56 -17.84 -6.15
CA LYS A 359 -8.84 -19.07 -5.79
C LYS A 359 -8.95 -20.13 -6.88
N CYS A 360 -8.03 -21.08 -6.84
CA CYS A 360 -8.01 -22.19 -7.81
C CYS A 360 -9.13 -23.21 -7.55
N ASP A 361 -9.50 -23.41 -6.30
CA ASP A 361 -10.55 -24.36 -5.93
C ASP A 361 -11.91 -23.88 -6.46
N GLY A 362 -12.65 -24.82 -7.03
CA GLY A 362 -13.96 -24.53 -7.67
C GLY A 362 -13.88 -23.92 -9.08
N GLN A 363 -12.68 -23.75 -9.66
CA GLN A 363 -12.53 -23.29 -11.05
C GLN A 363 -12.88 -24.42 -12.02
N GLU A 364 -13.72 -24.11 -13.01
CA GLU A 364 -14.04 -25.02 -14.11
C GLU A 364 -12.97 -24.91 -15.22
N TRP A 365 -11.84 -25.61 -15.06
CA TRP A 365 -10.68 -25.53 -15.97
C TRP A 365 -10.96 -26.00 -17.40
N ASN A 366 -12.05 -26.76 -17.63
CA ASN A 366 -12.35 -27.44 -18.90
C ASN A 366 -13.43 -26.75 -19.77
N LYS A 367 -13.90 -25.55 -19.42
CA LYS A 367 -14.84 -24.80 -20.27
C LYS A 367 -14.08 -23.75 -21.09
N GLY A 368 -13.67 -24.13 -22.31
CA GLY A 368 -13.09 -23.24 -23.31
C GLY A 368 -12.66 -23.98 -24.53
#